data_ccf7f43a1e13790c9f06592ce3f46efb
#
_entry.id   ccf7f43a1e13790c9f06592ce3f46efb
#
_cell.length_a   1.000
_cell.length_b   1.000
_cell.length_c   1.000
_cell.angle_alpha   90.00
_cell.angle_beta   90.00
_cell.angle_gamma   90.00
#
_symmetry.space_group_name_H-M   'P 1'
#
loop_
_entity.id
_entity.type
_entity.pdbx_description
1 polymer ?
#
loop_
_entity_poly.entity_id
_entity_poly.type
_entity_poly.pdbx_seq_one_letter_code
_entity_poly.pdbx_strand_id
1 'polypeptide(L)'
;MQDNENAVVVYPCSRLSGEIRLQGSKNSVLPIMAAALLKAGVTVLENCPDIADVHAMSGLLKKCGCRVEYNEHVMRIDASAADNGILDDEYSTKMRASILLMGSCLGRFGRFVMPPPGGCAIGKRPIDFHVSAMRQLGADISGNSGGVDAYVGRHGLIGCDIRLPFPSVGATQNCLIAAMGAKGSTRIFNASSEPEVWDLCCYLRMLGAQIEGERTGNIEITPPQVINSEDIHY
;
A
#
# COMPACT_ATOMS: atom_id res chain seq x y z
N MET A 1 43.26 7.36 -6.24
CA MET A 1 42.08 7.85 -5.58
C MET A 1 40.89 7.35 -6.43
N GLN A 2 40.13 6.38 -5.93
CA GLN A 2 38.89 5.97 -6.61
C GLN A 2 37.87 7.06 -6.32
N ASP A 3 37.43 7.77 -7.35
CA ASP A 3 36.31 8.71 -7.26
C ASP A 3 35.07 7.92 -6.84
N ASN A 4 34.59 8.18 -5.64
CA ASN A 4 33.38 7.58 -5.09
C ASN A 4 32.18 8.37 -5.66
N GLU A 5 31.69 7.98 -6.83
CA GLU A 5 30.63 8.68 -7.59
C GLU A 5 29.30 8.85 -6.81
N ASN A 6 29.20 8.29 -5.59
CA ASN A 6 28.02 8.36 -4.73
C ASN A 6 28.25 9.10 -3.41
N ALA A 7 29.22 10.00 -3.33
CA ALA A 7 29.49 10.77 -2.13
C ALA A 7 28.82 12.15 -2.20
N VAL A 8 28.07 12.51 -1.16
CA VAL A 8 27.59 13.88 -0.96
C VAL A 8 28.57 14.60 -0.04
N VAL A 9 29.14 15.69 -0.52
CA VAL A 9 30.05 16.53 0.27
C VAL A 9 29.28 17.76 0.75
N VAL A 10 29.21 17.94 2.08
CA VAL A 10 28.55 19.07 2.70
C VAL A 10 29.58 20.02 3.30
N TYR A 11 29.58 21.28 2.87
CA TYR A 11 30.40 22.32 3.44
C TYR A 11 29.61 23.10 4.50
N PRO A 12 30.23 23.50 5.63
CA PRO A 12 29.58 24.29 6.63
C PRO A 12 29.17 25.66 6.08
N CYS A 13 27.97 26.12 6.46
CA CYS A 13 27.43 27.42 6.12
C CYS A 13 27.10 28.19 7.39
N SER A 14 27.42 29.50 7.44
CA SER A 14 27.18 30.36 8.60
C SER A 14 25.69 30.69 8.80
N ARG A 15 24.89 30.66 7.72
CA ARG A 15 23.46 30.94 7.76
C ARG A 15 22.75 30.23 6.61
N LEU A 16 21.65 29.59 6.92
CA LEU A 16 20.71 29.07 5.94
C LEU A 16 19.49 30.00 5.89
N SER A 17 19.10 30.43 4.69
CA SER A 17 17.88 31.24 4.47
C SER A 17 17.32 30.90 3.11
N GLY A 18 15.99 30.84 3.00
CA GLY A 18 15.27 30.54 1.77
C GLY A 18 13.97 29.79 2.06
N GLU A 19 13.21 29.54 1.02
CA GLU A 19 11.97 28.78 1.06
C GLU A 19 12.13 27.53 0.21
N ILE A 20 11.63 26.40 0.70
CA ILE A 20 11.54 25.15 -0.03
C ILE A 20 10.10 24.65 0.00
N ARG A 21 9.62 24.14 -1.13
CA ARG A 21 8.35 23.45 -1.20
C ARG A 21 8.60 21.95 -1.05
N LEU A 22 8.01 21.36 -0.03
CA LEU A 22 8.10 19.90 0.17
C LEU A 22 7.16 19.18 -0.80
N GLN A 23 7.64 18.07 -1.35
CA GLN A 23 6.82 17.10 -2.06
C GLN A 23 6.01 16.27 -1.06
N GLY A 24 4.99 15.55 -1.56
CA GLY A 24 4.19 14.65 -0.77
C GLY A 24 4.99 13.52 -0.13
N SER A 25 4.41 12.90 0.89
CA SER A 25 5.06 11.84 1.66
C SER A 25 5.12 10.51 0.89
N LYS A 26 6.31 9.90 0.84
CA LYS A 26 6.48 8.52 0.33
C LYS A 26 5.57 7.53 1.05
N ASN A 27 5.50 7.64 2.37
CA ASN A 27 4.78 6.66 3.19
C ASN A 27 3.25 6.81 3.09
N SER A 28 2.76 7.97 2.64
CA SER A 28 1.34 8.19 2.32
C SER A 28 1.02 7.74 0.90
N VAL A 29 1.82 8.14 -0.09
CA VAL A 29 1.48 7.90 -1.49
C VAL A 29 1.50 6.40 -1.86
N LEU A 30 2.47 5.62 -1.36
CA LEU A 30 2.58 4.21 -1.73
C LEU A 30 1.37 3.36 -1.31
N PRO A 31 0.86 3.44 -0.06
CA PRO A 31 -0.36 2.72 0.30
C PRO A 31 -1.60 3.24 -0.43
N ILE A 32 -1.70 4.54 -0.74
CA ILE A 32 -2.80 5.10 -1.53
C ILE A 32 -2.75 4.58 -2.98
N MET A 33 -1.57 4.53 -3.60
CA MET A 33 -1.38 3.88 -4.90
C MET A 33 -1.82 2.42 -4.88
N ALA A 34 -1.46 1.67 -3.84
CA ALA A 34 -1.91 0.29 -3.68
C ALA A 34 -3.44 0.20 -3.51
N ALA A 35 -4.04 1.10 -2.73
CA ALA A 35 -5.48 1.16 -2.51
C ALA A 35 -6.25 1.59 -3.77
N ALA A 36 -5.67 2.40 -4.65
CA ALA A 36 -6.27 2.78 -5.93
C ALA A 36 -6.60 1.56 -6.82
N LEU A 37 -5.88 0.44 -6.63
CA LEU A 37 -6.18 -0.81 -7.31
C LEU A 37 -7.52 -1.43 -6.90
N LEU A 38 -8.10 -1.07 -5.75
CA LEU A 38 -9.36 -1.64 -5.27
C LEU A 38 -10.57 -1.27 -6.15
N LYS A 39 -10.56 -0.12 -6.79
CA LYS A 39 -11.68 0.38 -7.60
C LYS A 39 -11.45 0.15 -9.10
N ALA A 40 -12.55 -0.05 -9.84
CA ALA A 40 -12.53 -0.04 -11.31
C ALA A 40 -12.79 1.39 -11.81
N GLY A 41 -11.77 2.24 -11.80
CA GLY A 41 -11.89 3.65 -12.20
C GLY A 41 -10.57 4.41 -12.05
N VAL A 42 -10.61 5.71 -12.16
CA VAL A 42 -9.46 6.59 -12.15
C VAL A 42 -9.22 7.20 -10.76
N THR A 43 -7.97 7.22 -10.36
CA THR A 43 -7.46 8.01 -9.21
C THR A 43 -6.38 8.95 -9.71
N VAL A 44 -6.51 10.22 -9.39
CA VAL A 44 -5.51 11.25 -9.63
C VAL A 44 -4.91 11.66 -8.29
N LEU A 45 -3.61 11.49 -8.14
CA LEU A 45 -2.85 11.88 -6.95
C LEU A 45 -2.06 13.14 -7.25
N GLU A 46 -2.30 14.20 -6.49
CA GLU A 46 -1.58 15.45 -6.61
C GLU A 46 -0.39 15.52 -5.63
N ASN A 47 0.56 16.39 -5.91
CA ASN A 47 1.79 16.54 -5.12
C ASN A 47 2.55 15.23 -4.90
N CYS A 48 2.46 14.29 -5.83
CA CYS A 48 3.11 12.99 -5.77
C CYS A 48 4.63 13.14 -5.87
N PRO A 49 5.44 12.59 -4.94
CA PRO A 49 6.88 12.77 -4.96
C PRO A 49 7.54 12.02 -6.12
N ASP A 50 8.54 12.67 -6.74
CA ASP A 50 9.34 12.07 -7.80
C ASP A 50 10.51 11.26 -7.21
N ILE A 51 10.22 10.01 -6.87
CA ILE A 51 11.18 9.10 -6.22
C ILE A 51 11.11 7.69 -6.80
N ALA A 52 12.21 6.96 -6.69
CA ALA A 52 12.34 5.61 -7.24
C ALA A 52 11.23 4.63 -6.77
N ASP A 53 10.80 4.74 -5.50
CA ASP A 53 9.75 3.86 -4.94
C ASP A 53 8.39 4.10 -5.61
N VAL A 54 8.06 5.35 -5.95
CA VAL A 54 6.82 5.70 -6.68
C VAL A 54 6.84 5.14 -8.10
N HIS A 55 7.97 5.26 -8.79
CA HIS A 55 8.12 4.67 -10.12
C HIS A 55 8.07 3.14 -10.09
N ALA A 56 8.67 2.51 -9.08
CA ALA A 56 8.60 1.06 -8.90
C ALA A 56 7.14 0.60 -8.64
N MET A 57 6.39 1.30 -7.76
CA MET A 57 4.98 1.00 -7.53
C MET A 57 4.14 1.20 -8.80
N SER A 58 4.42 2.24 -9.58
CA SER A 58 3.78 2.44 -10.90
C SER A 58 4.02 1.26 -11.83
N GLY A 59 5.24 0.71 -11.86
CA GLY A 59 5.57 -0.49 -12.61
C GLY A 59 4.73 -1.70 -12.17
N LEU A 60 4.59 -1.91 -10.85
CA LEU A 60 3.79 -3.00 -10.29
C LEU A 60 2.29 -2.84 -10.62
N LEU A 61 1.74 -1.63 -10.52
CA LEU A 61 0.36 -1.35 -10.90
C LEU A 61 0.10 -1.62 -12.40
N LYS A 62 1.06 -1.28 -13.27
CA LYS A 62 0.99 -1.62 -14.70
C LYS A 62 0.96 -3.13 -14.92
N LYS A 63 1.69 -3.92 -14.12
CA LYS A 63 1.64 -5.38 -14.14
C LYS A 63 0.29 -5.94 -13.68
N CYS A 64 -0.38 -5.25 -12.76
CA CYS A 64 -1.75 -5.58 -12.39
C CYS A 64 -2.79 -5.22 -13.46
N GLY A 65 -2.38 -4.63 -14.60
CA GLY A 65 -3.28 -4.22 -15.68
C GLY A 65 -3.74 -2.75 -15.59
N CYS A 66 -3.19 -1.95 -14.67
CA CYS A 66 -3.51 -0.52 -14.60
C CYS A 66 -2.79 0.26 -15.71
N ARG A 67 -3.44 1.32 -16.19
CA ARG A 67 -2.76 2.39 -16.93
C ARG A 67 -2.29 3.45 -15.92
N VAL A 68 -0.99 3.73 -15.88
CA VAL A 68 -0.40 4.71 -14.95
C VAL A 68 0.40 5.73 -15.73
N GLU A 69 0.06 6.99 -15.52
CA GLU A 69 0.72 8.17 -16.09
C GLU A 69 1.23 9.05 -14.95
N TYR A 70 2.44 9.59 -15.08
CA TYR A 70 3.05 10.51 -14.13
C TYR A 70 3.60 11.71 -14.86
N ASN A 71 3.17 12.90 -14.47
CA ASN A 71 3.65 14.16 -15.03
C ASN A 71 3.59 15.28 -13.98
N GLU A 72 4.67 16.04 -13.81
CA GLU A 72 4.74 17.23 -12.96
C GLU A 72 4.14 17.04 -11.55
N HIS A 73 4.55 15.95 -10.86
CA HIS A 73 4.04 15.59 -9.53
C HIS A 73 2.56 15.21 -9.46
N VAL A 74 1.92 14.99 -10.60
CA VAL A 74 0.57 14.45 -10.69
C VAL A 74 0.64 13.02 -11.24
N MET A 75 0.03 12.07 -10.52
CA MET A 75 -0.07 10.68 -10.96
C MET A 75 -1.51 10.32 -11.24
N ARG A 76 -1.77 9.82 -12.43
CA ARG A 76 -3.06 9.28 -12.84
C ARG A 76 -2.99 7.76 -12.92
N ILE A 77 -3.82 7.08 -12.13
CA ILE A 77 -3.94 5.63 -12.07
C ILE A 77 -5.34 5.25 -12.55
N ASP A 78 -5.42 4.60 -13.69
CA ASP A 78 -6.66 4.01 -14.19
C ASP A 78 -6.60 2.50 -14.00
N ALA A 79 -7.37 2.00 -13.06
CA ALA A 79 -7.43 0.59 -12.72
C ALA A 79 -8.66 -0.11 -13.32
N SER A 80 -9.35 0.51 -14.29
CA SER A 80 -10.57 -0.06 -14.90
C SER A 80 -10.33 -1.43 -15.54
N ALA A 81 -9.18 -1.60 -16.20
CA ALA A 81 -8.79 -2.84 -16.87
C ALA A 81 -7.93 -3.78 -16.01
N ALA A 82 -7.70 -3.44 -14.75
CA ALA A 82 -6.88 -4.27 -13.87
C ALA A 82 -7.56 -5.61 -13.55
N ASP A 83 -6.84 -6.70 -13.76
CA ASP A 83 -7.37 -8.07 -13.70
C ASP A 83 -6.44 -9.08 -13.05
N ASN A 84 -5.25 -8.65 -12.60
CA ASN A 84 -4.17 -9.56 -12.23
C ASN A 84 -3.54 -9.18 -10.88
N GLY A 85 -3.31 -10.18 -10.03
CA GLY A 85 -2.60 -10.06 -8.74
C GLY A 85 -1.29 -10.85 -8.71
N ILE A 86 -0.70 -11.18 -9.87
CA ILE A 86 0.55 -11.96 -9.97
C ILE A 86 1.71 -11.02 -10.31
N LEU A 87 2.64 -10.89 -9.37
CA LEU A 87 3.78 -9.97 -9.42
C LEU A 87 5.10 -10.78 -9.37
N ASP A 88 5.40 -11.50 -10.43
CA ASP A 88 6.56 -12.39 -10.53
C ASP A 88 7.79 -11.73 -11.19
N ASP A 89 7.96 -10.42 -11.03
CA ASP A 89 8.99 -9.66 -11.70
C ASP A 89 9.99 -8.95 -10.77
N GLU A 90 11.00 -8.33 -11.40
CA GLU A 90 12.07 -7.64 -10.72
C GLU A 90 11.63 -6.40 -9.90
N TYR A 91 10.48 -5.77 -10.21
CA TYR A 91 9.99 -4.60 -9.46
C TYR A 91 9.55 -4.98 -8.06
N SER A 92 8.93 -6.15 -7.88
CA SER A 92 8.50 -6.65 -6.58
C SER A 92 9.68 -6.89 -5.63
N THR A 93 10.84 -7.28 -6.19
CA THR A 93 12.07 -7.51 -5.43
C THR A 93 12.85 -6.24 -5.12
N LYS A 94 12.58 -5.12 -5.80
CA LYS A 94 13.28 -3.84 -5.60
C LYS A 94 12.69 -3.01 -4.45
N MET A 95 11.44 -3.22 -4.08
CA MET A 95 10.73 -2.38 -3.14
C MET A 95 9.95 -3.20 -2.10
N ARG A 96 10.18 -2.89 -0.82
CA ARG A 96 9.45 -3.56 0.26
C ARG A 96 7.95 -3.26 0.26
N ALA A 97 7.56 -2.03 -0.10
CA ALA A 97 6.16 -1.61 -0.12
C ALA A 97 5.31 -2.37 -1.16
N SER A 98 5.92 -3.18 -2.05
CA SER A 98 5.21 -4.11 -2.94
C SER A 98 4.23 -5.02 -2.20
N ILE A 99 4.51 -5.36 -0.94
CA ILE A 99 3.62 -6.18 -0.09
C ILE A 99 2.26 -5.52 0.16
N LEU A 100 2.13 -4.20 0.06
CA LEU A 100 0.85 -3.50 0.24
C LEU A 100 -0.19 -3.87 -0.83
N LEU A 101 0.28 -4.30 -2.01
CA LEU A 101 -0.61 -4.79 -3.08
C LEU A 101 -1.32 -6.09 -2.71
N MET A 102 -0.84 -6.83 -1.69
CA MET A 102 -1.49 -8.06 -1.23
C MET A 102 -2.94 -7.78 -0.79
N GLY A 103 -3.16 -6.72 0.00
CA GLY A 103 -4.50 -6.33 0.43
C GLY A 103 -5.44 -6.02 -0.72
N SER A 104 -4.98 -5.20 -1.67
CA SER A 104 -5.78 -4.83 -2.85
C SER A 104 -6.08 -6.01 -3.76
N CYS A 105 -5.06 -6.83 -4.06
CA CYS A 105 -5.21 -7.97 -4.96
C CYS A 105 -6.11 -9.05 -4.35
N LEU A 106 -5.98 -9.35 -3.06
CA LEU A 106 -6.86 -10.30 -2.39
C LEU A 106 -8.29 -9.78 -2.31
N GLY A 107 -8.47 -8.48 -1.99
CA GLY A 107 -9.77 -7.84 -1.90
C GLY A 107 -10.51 -7.75 -3.24
N ARG A 108 -9.79 -7.52 -4.34
CA ARG A 108 -10.39 -7.32 -5.67
C ARG A 108 -10.41 -8.57 -6.53
N PHE A 109 -9.28 -9.30 -6.58
CA PHE A 109 -9.08 -10.43 -7.51
C PHE A 109 -9.14 -11.79 -6.79
N GLY A 110 -9.08 -11.82 -5.46
CA GLY A 110 -9.01 -13.05 -4.68
C GLY A 110 -7.68 -13.81 -4.83
N ARG A 111 -6.68 -13.22 -5.46
CA ARG A 111 -5.38 -13.84 -5.73
C ARG A 111 -4.24 -12.84 -5.59
N PHE A 112 -3.12 -13.29 -4.99
CA PHE A 112 -1.88 -12.52 -4.93
C PHE A 112 -0.68 -13.47 -4.95
N VAL A 113 0.25 -13.23 -5.87
CA VAL A 113 1.52 -13.97 -5.96
C VAL A 113 2.65 -12.95 -6.06
N MET A 114 3.66 -13.12 -5.23
CA MET A 114 4.82 -12.24 -5.24
C MET A 114 6.07 -13.00 -4.78
N PRO A 115 7.23 -12.85 -5.45
CA PRO A 115 8.51 -13.32 -4.92
C PRO A 115 8.85 -12.57 -3.62
N PRO A 116 9.89 -12.96 -2.88
CA PRO A 116 10.28 -12.25 -1.67
C PRO A 116 10.43 -10.76 -1.94
N PRO A 117 9.78 -9.88 -1.14
CA PRO A 117 9.89 -8.45 -1.33
C PRO A 117 11.32 -7.98 -1.14
N GLY A 118 11.71 -6.91 -1.83
CA GLY A 118 13.03 -6.33 -1.80
C GLY A 118 13.52 -6.05 -0.39
N GLY A 119 14.81 -6.22 -0.17
CA GLY A 119 15.47 -5.92 1.08
C GLY A 119 15.65 -4.41 1.27
N CYS A 120 15.67 -3.98 2.53
CA CYS A 120 16.22 -2.69 2.90
C CYS A 120 17.62 -2.93 3.48
N ALA A 121 18.58 -2.09 3.14
CA ALA A 121 19.95 -2.15 3.68
C ALA A 121 20.00 -2.06 5.24
N ILE A 122 18.90 -1.67 5.87
CA ILE A 122 18.76 -1.49 7.32
C ILE A 122 18.51 -2.82 8.08
N GLY A 123 18.26 -3.95 7.39
CA GLY A 123 18.10 -5.27 8.03
C GLY A 123 16.87 -6.06 7.60
N LYS A 124 16.75 -7.29 8.14
CA LYS A 124 15.61 -8.17 7.89
C LYS A 124 14.32 -7.58 8.49
N ARG A 125 13.32 -7.38 7.66
CA ARG A 125 11.98 -6.98 8.06
C ARG A 125 10.99 -8.04 7.58
N PRO A 126 10.62 -9.00 8.40
CA PRO A 126 9.71 -10.07 8.01
C PRO A 126 8.34 -9.52 7.63
N ILE A 127 7.60 -10.27 6.82
CA ILE A 127 6.24 -9.94 6.36
C ILE A 127 5.16 -10.70 7.14
N ASP A 128 5.56 -11.34 8.24
CA ASP A 128 4.76 -12.21 9.08
C ASP A 128 3.48 -11.55 9.59
N PHE A 129 3.54 -10.26 9.96
CA PHE A 129 2.34 -9.51 10.41
C PHE A 129 1.32 -9.34 9.28
N HIS A 130 1.80 -9.05 8.06
CA HIS A 130 0.94 -8.96 6.88
C HIS A 130 0.28 -10.31 6.59
N VAL A 131 1.08 -11.38 6.54
CA VAL A 131 0.60 -12.75 6.28
C VAL A 131 -0.38 -13.20 7.35
N SER A 132 -0.07 -12.98 8.65
CA SER A 132 -0.95 -13.34 9.75
C SER A 132 -2.30 -12.62 9.66
N ALA A 133 -2.29 -11.32 9.35
CA ALA A 133 -3.53 -10.55 9.21
C ALA A 133 -4.40 -11.02 8.05
N MET A 134 -3.80 -11.29 6.89
CA MET A 134 -4.56 -11.79 5.73
C MET A 134 -5.17 -13.18 5.99
N ARG A 135 -4.45 -14.06 6.72
CA ARG A 135 -4.99 -15.36 7.14
C ARG A 135 -6.19 -15.20 8.07
N GLN A 136 -6.16 -14.24 8.99
CA GLN A 136 -7.31 -13.95 9.87
C GLN A 136 -8.52 -13.45 9.07
N LEU A 137 -8.32 -12.71 7.98
CA LEU A 137 -9.37 -12.31 7.05
C LEU A 137 -9.86 -13.46 6.14
N GLY A 138 -9.26 -14.65 6.23
CA GLY A 138 -9.70 -15.85 5.51
C GLY A 138 -8.93 -16.14 4.22
N ALA A 139 -7.79 -15.49 3.98
CA ALA A 139 -6.90 -15.87 2.90
C ALA A 139 -6.11 -17.13 3.24
N ASP A 140 -5.99 -18.04 2.28
CA ASP A 140 -5.05 -19.15 2.32
C ASP A 140 -3.72 -18.69 1.74
N ILE A 141 -2.66 -18.80 2.53
CA ILE A 141 -1.35 -18.25 2.16
C ILE A 141 -0.29 -19.32 2.33
N SER A 142 0.33 -19.66 1.23
CA SER A 142 1.54 -20.48 1.15
C SER A 142 2.71 -19.63 0.63
N GLY A 143 3.91 -20.10 0.77
CA GLY A 143 5.10 -19.46 0.23
C GLY A 143 6.35 -20.01 0.88
N ASN A 144 7.39 -20.20 0.08
CA ASN A 144 8.70 -20.64 0.52
C ASN A 144 9.69 -19.49 0.38
N SER A 145 10.70 -19.43 1.26
CA SER A 145 11.81 -18.49 1.18
C SER A 145 11.41 -16.99 1.21
N GLY A 146 10.26 -16.66 1.82
CA GLY A 146 9.80 -15.27 1.99
C GLY A 146 8.92 -14.73 0.86
N GLY A 147 8.66 -15.49 -0.21
CA GLY A 147 7.64 -15.18 -1.21
C GLY A 147 6.24 -15.46 -0.69
N VAL A 148 5.23 -14.94 -1.37
CA VAL A 148 3.81 -15.09 -1.03
C VAL A 148 3.08 -15.69 -2.22
N ASP A 149 2.32 -16.74 -1.97
CA ASP A 149 1.30 -17.27 -2.84
C ASP A 149 0.01 -17.32 -2.01
N ALA A 150 -0.92 -16.41 -2.28
CA ALA A 150 -2.12 -16.21 -1.52
C ALA A 150 -3.36 -16.25 -2.40
N TYR A 151 -4.42 -16.88 -1.89
CA TYR A 151 -5.72 -16.89 -2.55
C TYR A 151 -6.86 -16.80 -1.54
N VAL A 152 -8.01 -16.40 -2.00
CA VAL A 152 -9.25 -16.31 -1.22
C VAL A 152 -10.26 -17.28 -1.80
N GLY A 153 -10.78 -18.14 -0.95
CA GLY A 153 -11.81 -19.13 -1.35
C GLY A 153 -13.13 -18.46 -1.74
N ARG A 154 -14.11 -19.28 -2.12
CA ARG A 154 -15.46 -18.86 -2.59
C ARG A 154 -16.21 -17.88 -1.67
N HIS A 155 -15.84 -17.82 -0.40
CA HIS A 155 -16.51 -16.94 0.56
C HIS A 155 -16.00 -15.49 0.52
N GLY A 156 -14.89 -15.24 -0.15
CA GLY A 156 -14.21 -13.93 -0.13
C GLY A 156 -13.49 -13.69 1.20
N LEU A 157 -12.89 -12.51 1.36
CA LEU A 157 -12.39 -12.04 2.65
C LEU A 157 -13.56 -11.79 3.59
N ILE A 158 -13.36 -12.04 4.88
CA ILE A 158 -14.37 -11.88 5.94
C ILE A 158 -13.81 -10.98 7.01
N GLY A 159 -14.54 -9.91 7.35
CA GLY A 159 -14.18 -8.99 8.41
C GLY A 159 -14.07 -9.68 9.76
N CYS A 160 -13.09 -9.32 10.55
CA CYS A 160 -12.78 -9.95 11.83
C CYS A 160 -12.01 -9.02 12.77
N ASP A 161 -11.75 -9.48 13.98
CA ASP A 161 -10.87 -8.83 14.95
C ASP A 161 -9.43 -9.22 14.68
N ILE A 162 -8.58 -8.26 14.27
CA ILE A 162 -7.16 -8.45 14.03
C ILE A 162 -6.37 -7.81 15.18
N ARG A 163 -5.48 -8.56 15.82
CA ARG A 163 -4.56 -8.03 16.84
C ARG A 163 -3.14 -8.06 16.31
N LEU A 164 -2.57 -6.87 16.10
CA LEU A 164 -1.17 -6.75 15.69
C LEU A 164 -0.27 -6.87 16.92
N PRO A 165 0.76 -7.72 16.90
CA PRO A 165 1.69 -7.85 18.04
C PRO A 165 2.54 -6.60 18.25
N PHE A 166 2.69 -5.79 17.22
CA PHE A 166 3.41 -4.52 17.21
C PHE A 166 2.65 -3.51 16.32
N PRO A 167 2.61 -2.19 16.66
CA PRO A 167 1.93 -1.18 15.86
C PRO A 167 2.69 -0.90 14.54
N SER A 168 2.69 -1.89 13.66
CA SER A 168 3.34 -1.82 12.36
C SER A 168 2.54 -0.98 11.39
N VAL A 169 3.12 0.11 10.87
CA VAL A 169 2.50 0.98 9.86
C VAL A 169 2.06 0.17 8.65
N GLY A 170 2.99 -0.56 8.01
CA GLY A 170 2.69 -1.31 6.80
C GLY A 170 1.65 -2.41 6.99
N ALA A 171 1.69 -3.15 8.13
CA ALA A 171 0.67 -4.16 8.42
C ALA A 171 -0.71 -3.51 8.64
N THR A 172 -0.79 -2.40 9.38
CA THR A 172 -2.03 -1.64 9.58
C THR A 172 -2.61 -1.19 8.24
N GLN A 173 -1.79 -0.59 7.38
CA GLN A 173 -2.21 -0.14 6.05
C GLN A 173 -2.72 -1.31 5.19
N ASN A 174 -2.02 -2.43 5.19
CA ASN A 174 -2.41 -3.59 4.42
C ASN A 174 -3.72 -4.23 4.93
N CYS A 175 -3.93 -4.25 6.27
CA CYS A 175 -5.20 -4.67 6.86
C CYS A 175 -6.36 -3.78 6.41
N LEU A 176 -6.18 -2.45 6.45
CA LEU A 176 -7.19 -1.48 6.02
C LEU A 176 -7.55 -1.66 4.53
N ILE A 177 -6.54 -1.83 3.68
CA ILE A 177 -6.74 -2.05 2.25
C ILE A 177 -7.50 -3.35 2.00
N ALA A 178 -7.11 -4.46 2.66
CA ALA A 178 -7.77 -5.75 2.50
C ALA A 178 -9.20 -5.75 3.02
N ALA A 179 -9.46 -5.04 4.13
CA ALA A 179 -10.78 -4.91 4.72
C ALA A 179 -11.81 -4.25 3.78
N MET A 180 -11.36 -3.42 2.82
CA MET A 180 -12.23 -2.87 1.77
C MET A 180 -12.87 -3.94 0.88
N GLY A 181 -12.21 -5.08 0.70
CA GLY A 181 -12.74 -6.22 -0.05
C GLY A 181 -13.38 -7.30 0.83
N ALA A 182 -13.47 -7.08 2.14
CA ALA A 182 -14.01 -8.06 3.07
C ALA A 182 -15.54 -7.93 3.23
N LYS A 183 -16.19 -9.00 3.63
CA LYS A 183 -17.59 -9.00 4.05
C LYS A 183 -17.70 -8.69 5.53
N GLY A 184 -18.39 -7.61 5.88
CA GLY A 184 -18.54 -7.15 7.27
C GLY A 184 -17.37 -6.30 7.77
N SER A 185 -17.52 -5.77 8.98
CA SER A 185 -16.54 -4.86 9.58
C SER A 185 -15.29 -5.60 10.06
N THR A 186 -14.16 -4.92 10.01
CA THR A 186 -12.88 -5.39 10.56
C THR A 186 -12.44 -4.43 11.66
N ARG A 187 -12.03 -4.98 12.82
CA ARG A 187 -11.41 -4.20 13.91
C ARG A 187 -9.94 -4.56 14.01
N ILE A 188 -9.09 -3.53 13.98
CA ILE A 188 -7.64 -3.68 14.07
C ILE A 188 -7.20 -3.12 15.42
N PHE A 189 -6.73 -4.00 16.31
CA PHE A 189 -6.19 -3.65 17.61
C PHE A 189 -4.67 -3.51 17.55
N ASN A 190 -4.13 -2.57 18.31
CA ASN A 190 -2.72 -2.20 18.28
C ASN A 190 -2.26 -1.73 16.89
N ALA A 191 -3.16 -1.04 16.19
CA ALA A 191 -2.87 -0.41 14.91
C ALA A 191 -1.88 0.75 15.09
N SER A 192 -1.11 1.05 14.06
CA SER A 192 -0.28 2.26 14.04
C SER A 192 -1.16 3.51 13.91
N SER A 193 -0.81 4.56 14.65
CA SER A 193 -1.47 5.88 14.61
C SER A 193 -0.67 6.94 13.85
N GLU A 194 0.31 6.52 13.04
CA GLU A 194 1.13 7.43 12.24
C GLU A 194 0.30 8.21 11.21
N PRO A 195 0.71 9.45 10.85
CA PRO A 195 -0.03 10.31 9.95
C PRO A 195 -0.38 9.66 8.60
N GLU A 196 0.51 8.85 8.06
CA GLU A 196 0.30 8.13 6.80
C GLU A 196 -0.79 7.04 6.86
N VAL A 197 -1.10 6.55 8.06
CA VAL A 197 -2.26 5.65 8.27
C VAL A 197 -3.56 6.43 8.20
N TRP A 198 -3.58 7.62 8.82
CA TRP A 198 -4.73 8.52 8.73
C TRP A 198 -5.00 8.98 7.29
N ASP A 199 -3.94 9.31 6.57
CA ASP A 199 -3.99 9.71 5.16
C ASP A 199 -4.64 8.62 4.30
N LEU A 200 -4.19 7.37 4.47
CA LEU A 200 -4.84 6.22 3.82
C LEU A 200 -6.32 6.11 4.20
N CYS A 201 -6.68 6.30 5.47
CA CYS A 201 -8.08 6.27 5.91
C CYS A 201 -8.92 7.34 5.21
N CYS A 202 -8.38 8.55 5.00
CA CYS A 202 -9.05 9.60 4.24
C CYS A 202 -9.34 9.15 2.81
N TYR A 203 -8.37 8.56 2.13
CA TYR A 203 -8.56 8.02 0.79
C TYR A 203 -9.60 6.88 0.75
N LEU A 204 -9.54 5.93 1.69
CA LEU A 204 -10.50 4.83 1.76
C LEU A 204 -11.95 5.30 2.03
N ARG A 205 -12.13 6.40 2.78
CA ARG A 205 -13.45 7.05 2.94
C ARG A 205 -13.97 7.60 1.62
N MET A 206 -13.12 8.12 0.73
CA MET A 206 -13.55 8.54 -0.62
C MET A 206 -14.01 7.33 -1.46
N LEU A 207 -13.47 6.14 -1.19
CA LEU A 207 -13.94 4.88 -1.77
C LEU A 207 -15.24 4.37 -1.14
N GLY A 208 -15.75 5.03 -0.10
CA GLY A 208 -17.03 4.73 0.56
C GLY A 208 -16.93 3.99 1.89
N ALA A 209 -15.72 3.76 2.42
CA ALA A 209 -15.56 3.12 3.73
C ALA A 209 -16.04 3.99 4.88
N GLN A 210 -16.60 3.36 5.91
CA GLN A 210 -16.78 3.96 7.23
C GLN A 210 -15.59 3.55 8.11
N ILE A 211 -14.84 4.51 8.62
CA ILE A 211 -13.63 4.24 9.41
C ILE A 211 -13.65 5.11 10.67
N GLU A 212 -13.38 4.48 11.81
CA GLU A 212 -13.29 5.14 13.11
C GLU A 212 -12.02 4.70 13.85
N GLY A 213 -11.50 5.55 14.73
CA GLY A 213 -10.41 5.23 15.64
C GLY A 213 -8.99 5.28 15.07
N GLU A 214 -8.76 5.80 13.88
CA GLU A 214 -7.45 5.83 13.19
C GLU A 214 -6.31 6.54 13.94
N ARG A 215 -6.60 7.25 15.01
CA ARG A 215 -5.60 7.93 15.87
C ARG A 215 -5.50 7.35 17.27
N THR A 216 -6.20 6.25 17.54
CA THR A 216 -6.30 5.68 18.89
C THR A 216 -5.56 4.36 19.07
N GLY A 217 -5.00 3.80 18.00
CA GLY A 217 -4.43 2.45 17.99
C GLY A 217 -5.47 1.33 17.88
N ASN A 218 -6.77 1.65 17.84
CA ASN A 218 -7.85 0.71 17.57
C ASN A 218 -8.72 1.26 16.44
N ILE A 219 -8.63 0.64 15.29
CA ILE A 219 -9.32 1.11 14.08
C ILE A 219 -10.43 0.13 13.75
N GLU A 220 -11.64 0.64 13.52
CA GLU A 220 -12.73 -0.11 12.93
C GLU A 220 -13.00 0.39 11.52
N ILE A 221 -13.08 -0.53 10.56
CA ILE A 221 -13.40 -0.26 9.16
C ILE A 221 -14.56 -1.13 8.69
N THR A 222 -15.59 -0.48 8.17
CA THR A 222 -16.72 -1.12 7.48
C THR A 222 -16.64 -0.76 6.00
N PRO A 223 -16.44 -1.74 5.11
CA PRO A 223 -16.40 -1.49 3.67
C PRO A 223 -17.79 -1.09 3.15
N PRO A 224 -17.87 -0.33 2.04
CA PRO A 224 -19.15 -0.07 1.36
C PRO A 224 -19.67 -1.36 0.71
N GLN A 225 -20.97 -1.42 0.42
CA GLN A 225 -21.54 -2.51 -0.37
C GLN A 225 -20.99 -2.53 -1.80
N VAL A 226 -20.71 -1.36 -2.36
CA VAL A 226 -20.08 -1.16 -3.67
C VAL A 226 -19.01 -0.08 -3.52
N ILE A 227 -17.79 -0.39 -3.91
CA ILE A 227 -16.68 0.59 -3.90
C ILE A 227 -17.00 1.69 -4.92
N ASN A 228 -16.85 2.94 -4.50
CA ASN A 228 -17.04 4.10 -5.38
C ASN A 228 -16.07 4.01 -6.57
N SER A 229 -16.61 4.00 -7.80
CA SER A 229 -15.85 3.93 -9.05
C SER A 229 -15.74 5.28 -9.77
N GLU A 230 -16.32 6.36 -9.22
CA GLU A 230 -16.15 7.71 -9.78
C GLU A 230 -14.70 8.16 -9.73
N ASP A 231 -14.30 9.06 -10.61
CA ASP A 231 -12.95 9.61 -10.64
C ASP A 231 -12.66 10.33 -9.31
N ILE A 232 -11.52 10.01 -8.71
CA ILE A 232 -11.09 10.57 -7.43
C ILE A 232 -9.85 11.44 -7.66
N HIS A 233 -9.88 12.64 -7.12
CA HIS A 233 -8.73 13.54 -6.98
C HIS A 233 -8.33 13.62 -5.51
N TYR A 234 -7.08 13.31 -5.22
CA TYR A 234 -6.54 13.23 -3.85
C TYR A 234 -5.17 13.91 -3.70
#